data_e392fea99a1cfa1b7da62f29efb7ab9d
#
_entry.id   e392fea99a1cfa1b7da62f29efb7ab9d
#
_cell.length_a   1.000
_cell.length_b   1.000
_cell.length_c   1.000
_cell.angle_alpha   90.00
_cell.angle_beta   90.00
_cell.angle_gamma   90.00
#
_symmetry.space_group_name_H-M   'P 1'
#
loop_
_entity.id
_entity.type
_entity.pdbx_description
1 polymer ?
#
loop_
_entity_poly.entity_id
_entity_poly.type
_entity_poly.pdbx_seq_one_letter_code
_entity_poly.pdbx_strand_id
1 'polypeptide(L)'
;MGGGLTAVSKVCVIGRSSRPDADVDYHFAQIPVKEQRVEWGANCGNMSAAMGPFAVDEGLIKVSGREAIVRIHNTNTKKIIQARFNMDEGLSEVDGDLAIPGVSGTGSPVRLEFLQPGGATTGKLLPGRAAGVQAKMSKWI
;
A
#
# COMPACT_ATOMS: atom_id res chain seq x y z
N MET A 1 8.40 -8.76 19.10
CA MET A 1 7.64 -8.59 17.86
C MET A 1 8.38 -9.32 16.74
N GLY A 2 7.64 -10.02 15.90
CA GLY A 2 8.18 -10.77 14.77
C GLY A 2 8.90 -12.05 15.14
N GLY A 3 9.10 -12.93 14.19
CA GLY A 3 9.73 -14.24 14.35
C GLY A 3 11.21 -14.26 13.95
N GLY A 4 11.95 -13.19 14.14
CA GLY A 4 13.34 -13.08 13.71
C GLY A 4 13.53 -12.89 12.19
N LEU A 5 12.45 -12.59 11.46
CA LEU A 5 12.46 -12.33 10.03
C LEU A 5 11.96 -10.93 9.71
N THR A 6 12.61 -10.24 8.80
CA THR A 6 12.23 -8.88 8.36
C THR A 6 10.79 -8.83 7.81
N ALA A 7 10.33 -9.92 7.19
CA ALA A 7 8.99 -10.00 6.61
C ALA A 7 7.88 -9.90 7.66
N VAL A 8 8.09 -10.38 8.90
CA VAL A 8 7.10 -10.41 9.99
C VAL A 8 7.38 -9.37 11.08
N SER A 9 8.36 -8.49 10.87
CA SER A 9 8.72 -7.43 11.82
C SER A 9 8.30 -6.06 11.29
N LYS A 10 7.00 -5.92 11.00
CA LYS A 10 6.39 -4.73 10.41
C LYS A 10 5.11 -4.37 11.16
N VAL A 11 4.87 -3.08 11.29
CA VAL A 11 3.62 -2.54 11.84
C VAL A 11 3.07 -1.49 10.89
N CYS A 12 1.76 -1.53 10.69
CA CYS A 12 1.03 -0.52 9.94
C CYS A 12 -0.05 0.06 10.86
N VAL A 13 -0.04 1.36 10.98
CA VAL A 13 -1.12 2.10 11.65
C VAL A 13 -1.91 2.79 10.55
N ILE A 14 -3.22 2.59 10.55
CA ILE A 14 -4.12 3.16 9.55
C ILE A 14 -5.29 3.86 10.25
N GLY A 15 -5.75 4.95 9.68
CA GLY A 15 -6.90 5.70 10.15
C GLY A 15 -7.49 6.56 9.04
N ARG A 16 -8.65 7.16 9.28
CA ARG A 16 -9.25 8.09 8.33
C ARG A 16 -8.34 9.30 8.13
N SER A 17 -8.17 9.72 6.88
CA SER A 17 -7.42 10.92 6.58
C SER A 17 -8.26 12.17 6.79
N SER A 18 -7.64 13.25 7.28
CA SER A 18 -8.23 14.60 7.28
C SER A 18 -7.95 15.36 5.98
N ARG A 19 -7.16 14.79 5.06
CA ARG A 19 -6.78 15.40 3.79
C ARG A 19 -7.89 15.24 2.75
N PRO A 20 -8.15 16.24 1.91
CA PRO A 20 -9.15 16.16 0.84
C PRO A 20 -8.73 15.24 -0.32
N ASP A 21 -7.44 14.96 -0.46
CA ASP A 21 -6.86 14.14 -1.53
C ASP A 21 -6.58 12.69 -1.11
N ALA A 22 -6.95 12.30 0.12
CA ALA A 22 -6.78 10.95 0.64
C ALA A 22 -8.00 10.50 1.46
N ASP A 23 -8.28 9.20 1.45
CA ASP A 23 -9.36 8.59 2.21
C ASP A 23 -8.85 8.08 3.56
N VAL A 24 -7.62 7.56 3.59
CA VAL A 24 -6.95 7.06 4.79
C VAL A 24 -5.50 7.53 4.88
N ASP A 25 -5.02 7.69 6.11
CA ASP A 25 -3.61 7.85 6.43
C ASP A 25 -3.03 6.50 6.81
N TYR A 26 -1.84 6.21 6.31
CA TYR A 26 -1.08 4.99 6.54
C TYR A 26 0.30 5.31 7.06
N HIS A 27 0.64 4.80 8.23
CA HIS A 27 1.95 4.95 8.86
C HIS A 27 2.63 3.60 8.98
N PHE A 28 3.80 3.46 8.36
CA PHE A 28 4.54 2.21 8.30
C PHE A 28 5.76 2.23 9.23
N ALA A 29 5.94 1.17 9.99
CA ALA A 29 7.11 0.93 10.83
C ALA A 29 7.78 -0.38 10.43
N GLN A 30 9.07 -0.29 10.10
CA GLN A 30 9.93 -1.47 9.98
C GLN A 30 10.72 -1.64 11.27
N ILE A 31 10.66 -2.82 11.85
CA ILE A 31 11.44 -3.17 13.04
C ILE A 31 12.62 -4.03 12.60
N PRO A 32 13.88 -3.54 12.65
CA PRO A 32 15.05 -4.36 12.39
C PRO A 32 15.13 -5.54 13.36
N VAL A 33 15.51 -6.72 12.83
CA VAL A 33 15.52 -7.95 13.63
C VAL A 33 16.57 -7.93 14.75
N LYS A 34 17.70 -7.26 14.50
CA LYS A 34 18.87 -7.26 15.39
C LYS A 34 19.06 -5.98 16.19
N GLU A 35 18.21 -4.98 15.98
CA GLU A 35 18.40 -3.65 16.56
C GLU A 35 17.14 -3.20 17.31
N GLN A 36 17.33 -2.52 18.44
CA GLN A 36 16.24 -1.99 19.27
C GLN A 36 15.83 -0.58 18.78
N ARG A 37 15.42 -0.48 17.51
CA ARG A 37 14.96 0.78 16.93
C ARG A 37 13.77 0.54 16.00
N VAL A 38 13.10 1.60 15.64
CA VAL A 38 12.03 1.60 14.65
C VAL A 38 12.45 2.48 13.47
N GLU A 39 12.31 1.97 12.26
CA GLU A 39 12.57 2.72 11.03
C GLU A 39 11.28 3.22 10.42
N TRP A 40 11.19 4.54 10.26
CA TRP A 40 10.00 5.24 9.78
C TRP A 40 10.15 5.84 8.37
N GLY A 41 11.33 5.80 7.78
CA GLY A 41 11.66 6.49 6.52
C GLY A 41 11.22 5.76 5.25
N ALA A 42 10.64 4.58 5.35
CA ALA A 42 10.36 3.71 4.21
C ALA A 42 8.87 3.57 3.88
N ASN A 43 8.61 3.01 2.71
CA ASN A 43 7.32 2.44 2.33
C ASN A 43 7.49 0.94 2.06
N CYS A 44 6.48 0.15 2.39
CA CYS A 44 6.41 -1.26 2.04
C CYS A 44 5.30 -1.50 1.03
N GLY A 45 5.65 -1.90 -0.20
CA GLY A 45 4.67 -2.16 -1.25
C GLY A 45 3.65 -3.23 -0.87
N ASN A 46 4.11 -4.33 -0.28
CA ASN A 46 3.22 -5.43 0.10
C ASN A 46 2.24 -4.99 1.22
N MET A 47 2.73 -4.26 2.22
CA MET A 47 1.85 -3.75 3.27
C MET A 47 0.88 -2.68 2.72
N SER A 48 1.32 -1.86 1.76
CA SER A 48 0.45 -0.86 1.13
C SER A 48 -0.74 -1.50 0.40
N ALA A 49 -0.60 -2.72 -0.12
CA ALA A 49 -1.68 -3.42 -0.80
C ALA A 49 -2.81 -3.82 0.17
N ALA A 50 -2.48 -4.15 1.41
CA ALA A 50 -3.47 -4.50 2.41
C ALA A 50 -4.25 -3.29 2.96
N MET A 51 -3.74 -2.08 2.79
CA MET A 51 -4.34 -0.89 3.45
C MET A 51 -5.71 -0.50 2.87
N GLY A 52 -5.89 -0.63 1.56
CA GLY A 52 -7.19 -0.36 0.91
C GLY A 52 -8.26 -1.36 1.34
N PRO A 53 -8.06 -2.67 1.11
CA PRO A 53 -8.95 -3.72 1.60
C PRO A 53 -9.27 -3.59 3.09
N PHE A 54 -8.26 -3.51 3.94
CA PHE A 54 -8.43 -3.34 5.39
C PHE A 54 -9.32 -2.13 5.74
N ALA A 55 -9.12 -1.00 5.08
CA ALA A 55 -9.89 0.21 5.38
C ALA A 55 -11.40 0.05 5.07
N VAL A 56 -11.74 -0.73 4.05
CA VAL A 56 -13.12 -1.05 3.71
C VAL A 56 -13.67 -2.09 4.67
N ASP A 57 -12.97 -3.19 4.86
CA ASP A 57 -13.43 -4.33 5.65
C ASP A 57 -13.64 -3.97 7.13
N GLU A 58 -12.78 -3.09 7.67
CA GLU A 58 -12.91 -2.55 9.04
C GLU A 58 -13.86 -1.33 9.13
N GLY A 59 -14.51 -0.96 8.03
CA GLY A 59 -15.50 0.13 8.00
C GLY A 59 -14.90 1.53 8.25
N LEU A 60 -13.59 1.71 8.07
CA LEU A 60 -12.97 3.05 8.15
C LEU A 60 -13.50 3.95 7.03
N ILE A 61 -13.76 3.39 5.87
CA ILE A 61 -14.39 4.08 4.73
C ILE A 61 -15.53 3.21 4.20
N LYS A 62 -16.49 3.86 3.54
CA LYS A 62 -17.59 3.17 2.87
C LYS A 62 -17.43 3.31 1.37
N VAL A 63 -17.42 2.19 0.69
CA VAL A 63 -17.40 2.11 -0.77
C VAL A 63 -18.63 1.34 -1.23
N SER A 64 -19.21 1.75 -2.35
CA SER A 64 -20.32 1.05 -2.99
C SER A 64 -19.92 0.64 -4.40
N GLY A 65 -20.48 -0.50 -4.87
CA GLY A 65 -20.20 -1.06 -6.18
C GLY A 65 -19.30 -2.27 -6.13
N ARG A 66 -18.88 -2.74 -7.31
CA ARG A 66 -18.07 -3.96 -7.49
C ARG A 66 -16.56 -3.70 -7.50
N GLU A 67 -16.15 -2.45 -7.49
CA GLU A 67 -14.74 -2.06 -7.48
C GLU A 67 -14.55 -0.91 -6.50
N ALA A 68 -13.51 -0.98 -5.70
CA ALA A 68 -13.08 0.07 -4.80
C ALA A 68 -11.82 0.78 -5.33
N ILE A 69 -11.77 2.08 -5.13
CA ILE A 69 -10.56 2.89 -5.29
C ILE A 69 -10.34 3.63 -3.99
N VAL A 70 -9.27 3.29 -3.28
CA VAL A 70 -8.92 3.90 -1.99
C VAL A 70 -7.65 4.72 -2.17
N ARG A 71 -7.72 6.01 -1.81
CA ARG A 71 -6.57 6.92 -1.83
C ARG A 71 -5.90 6.88 -0.47
N ILE A 72 -4.69 6.37 -0.45
CA ILE A 72 -3.90 6.13 0.76
C ILE A 72 -2.80 7.18 0.83
N HIS A 73 -2.80 8.03 1.84
CA HIS A 73 -1.69 8.92 2.13
C HIS A 73 -0.66 8.19 3.00
N ASN A 74 0.48 7.86 2.44
CA ASN A 74 1.60 7.33 3.22
C ASN A 74 2.28 8.48 3.96
N THR A 75 2.13 8.51 5.28
CA THR A 75 2.62 9.59 6.12
C THR A 75 4.15 9.60 6.27
N ASN A 76 4.82 8.47 6.02
CA ASN A 76 6.28 8.38 6.04
C ASN A 76 6.90 9.10 4.84
N THR A 77 6.35 8.85 3.65
CA THR A 77 6.90 9.35 2.37
C THR A 77 6.19 10.60 1.86
N LYS A 78 5.06 10.99 2.48
CA LYS A 78 4.18 12.08 2.06
C LYS A 78 3.61 11.89 0.65
N LYS A 79 3.44 10.65 0.21
CA LYS A 79 2.96 10.28 -1.12
C LYS A 79 1.55 9.70 -1.05
N ILE A 80 0.81 9.90 -2.14
CA ILE A 80 -0.49 9.25 -2.33
C ILE A 80 -0.29 7.97 -3.14
N ILE A 81 -0.90 6.91 -2.65
CA ILE A 81 -1.00 5.61 -3.31
C ILE A 81 -2.48 5.35 -3.55
N GLN A 82 -2.86 4.95 -4.73
CA GLN A 82 -4.22 4.47 -5.01
C GLN A 82 -4.21 2.94 -5.00
N ALA A 83 -5.05 2.35 -4.16
CA ALA A 83 -5.33 0.93 -4.19
C ALA A 83 -6.67 0.72 -4.92
N ARG A 84 -6.66 -0.14 -5.94
CA ARG A 84 -7.85 -0.55 -6.70
C ARG A 84 -8.02 -2.05 -6.57
N PHE A 85 -9.19 -2.50 -6.18
CA PHE A 85 -9.51 -3.91 -5.95
C PHE A 85 -11.01 -4.17 -6.12
N ASN A 86 -11.36 -5.43 -6.32
CA ASN A 86 -12.74 -5.84 -6.41
C ASN A 86 -13.41 -5.89 -5.03
N MET A 87 -14.74 -5.76 -5.07
CA MET A 87 -15.60 -5.84 -3.91
C MET A 87 -16.61 -6.97 -4.09
N ASP A 88 -16.87 -7.69 -3.02
CA ASP A 88 -17.91 -8.69 -2.91
C ASP A 88 -18.74 -8.46 -1.64
N GLU A 89 -20.06 -8.37 -1.77
CA GLU A 89 -21.01 -8.14 -0.67
C GLU A 89 -20.64 -7.01 0.32
N GLY A 90 -19.94 -5.98 -0.17
CA GLY A 90 -19.53 -4.83 0.65
C GLY A 90 -18.17 -4.98 1.35
N LEU A 91 -17.50 -6.11 1.16
CA LEU A 91 -16.13 -6.39 1.62
C LEU A 91 -15.17 -6.46 0.43
N SER A 92 -13.89 -6.48 0.70
CA SER A 92 -12.89 -6.74 -0.33
C SER A 92 -12.96 -8.19 -0.80
N GLU A 93 -12.93 -8.40 -2.13
CA GLU A 93 -12.90 -9.74 -2.71
C GLU A 93 -11.56 -10.43 -2.38
N VAL A 94 -11.63 -11.65 -1.85
CA VAL A 94 -10.46 -12.45 -1.47
C VAL A 94 -10.08 -13.44 -2.57
N ASP A 95 -11.08 -14.13 -3.12
CA ASP A 95 -10.88 -15.17 -4.12
C ASP A 95 -10.56 -14.58 -5.50
N GLY A 96 -9.62 -15.19 -6.22
CA GLY A 96 -9.22 -14.73 -7.55
C GLY A 96 -8.11 -15.59 -8.17
N ASP A 97 -7.71 -15.24 -9.37
CA ASP A 97 -6.79 -16.04 -10.19
C ASP A 97 -5.36 -15.49 -10.19
N LEU A 98 -5.08 -14.40 -9.46
CA LEU A 98 -3.74 -13.82 -9.45
C LEU A 98 -2.77 -14.71 -8.67
N ALA A 99 -1.78 -15.27 -9.37
CA ALA A 99 -0.64 -15.98 -8.79
C ALA A 99 0.56 -15.03 -8.62
N ILE A 100 1.20 -15.09 -7.46
CA ILE A 100 2.41 -14.31 -7.18
C ILE A 100 3.58 -15.30 -7.05
N PRO A 101 4.68 -15.15 -7.79
CA PRO A 101 5.83 -16.04 -7.69
C PRO A 101 6.36 -16.13 -6.25
N GLY A 102 6.48 -17.36 -5.75
CA GLY A 102 6.93 -17.64 -4.38
C GLY A 102 5.84 -17.59 -3.31
N VAL A 103 4.59 -17.34 -3.69
CA VAL A 103 3.43 -17.40 -2.80
C VAL A 103 2.55 -18.57 -3.21
N SER A 104 2.11 -19.39 -2.26
CA SER A 104 1.21 -20.52 -2.51
C SER A 104 -0.23 -20.03 -2.72
N GLY A 105 -0.91 -20.61 -3.73
CA GLY A 105 -2.30 -20.28 -4.07
C GLY A 105 -2.43 -19.06 -4.96
N THR A 106 -3.69 -18.62 -5.12
CA THR A 106 -4.10 -17.45 -5.89
C THR A 106 -5.04 -16.59 -5.05
N GLY A 107 -5.28 -15.36 -5.47
CA GLY A 107 -6.22 -14.46 -4.81
C GLY A 107 -6.70 -13.33 -5.71
N SER A 108 -7.61 -12.52 -5.22
CA SER A 108 -8.09 -11.34 -5.92
C SER A 108 -6.98 -10.28 -6.03
N PRO A 109 -6.78 -9.66 -7.20
CA PRO A 109 -5.70 -8.72 -7.41
C PRO A 109 -5.96 -7.38 -6.72
N VAL A 110 -4.95 -6.85 -6.05
CA VAL A 110 -4.92 -5.45 -5.61
C VAL A 110 -3.92 -4.68 -6.46
N ARG A 111 -4.42 -3.72 -7.22
CA ARG A 111 -3.58 -2.84 -8.04
C ARG A 111 -3.19 -1.60 -7.26
N LEU A 112 -1.90 -1.39 -7.09
CA LEU A 112 -1.34 -0.17 -6.51
C LEU A 112 -0.84 0.78 -7.59
N GLU A 113 -1.24 2.04 -7.48
CA GLU A 113 -0.77 3.12 -8.33
C GLU A 113 -0.06 4.17 -7.47
N PHE A 114 1.23 4.31 -7.67
CA PHE A 114 2.04 5.33 -7.01
C PHE A 114 2.04 6.59 -7.85
N LEU A 115 1.31 7.62 -7.44
CA LEU A 115 1.08 8.81 -8.25
C LEU A 115 2.33 9.66 -8.48
N GLN A 116 3.23 9.66 -7.51
CA GLN A 116 4.50 10.40 -7.57
C GLN A 116 5.64 9.50 -7.11
N PRO A 117 6.11 8.57 -7.96
CA PRO A 117 7.05 7.51 -7.56
C PRO A 117 8.49 7.99 -7.33
N GLY A 118 8.79 9.27 -7.40
CA GLY A 118 10.09 9.83 -7.03
C GLY A 118 10.46 9.50 -5.58
N GLY A 119 11.75 9.27 -5.30
CA GLY A 119 12.22 8.91 -3.96
C GLY A 119 11.77 9.88 -2.88
N ALA A 120 11.45 9.38 -1.70
CA ALA A 120 10.97 10.17 -0.56
C ALA A 120 12.01 11.22 -0.12
N THR A 121 13.29 10.89 -0.22
CA THR A 121 14.42 11.75 0.17
C THR A 121 14.86 12.67 -0.97
N THR A 122 14.94 12.16 -2.19
CA THR A 122 15.49 12.91 -3.34
C THR A 122 14.43 13.67 -4.13
N GLY A 123 13.16 13.26 -4.03
CA GLY A 123 12.06 13.77 -4.84
C GLY A 123 12.18 13.48 -6.34
N LYS A 124 13.22 12.78 -6.76
CA LYS A 124 13.57 12.54 -8.16
C LYS A 124 13.43 11.07 -8.53
N LEU A 125 13.13 10.81 -9.80
CA LEU A 125 13.24 9.47 -10.37
C LEU A 125 14.71 9.10 -10.55
N LEU A 126 14.99 7.79 -10.58
CA LEU A 126 16.34 7.29 -10.86
C LEU A 126 16.81 7.81 -12.24
N PRO A 127 18.11 8.13 -12.40
CA PRO A 127 18.67 8.50 -13.70
C PRO A 127 18.41 7.42 -14.76
N GLY A 128 18.13 7.84 -16.01
CA GLY A 128 17.92 6.94 -17.15
C GLY A 128 16.49 6.80 -17.64
N ARG A 129 15.50 7.42 -16.99
CA ARG A 129 14.16 7.56 -17.58
C ARG A 129 14.01 8.95 -18.22
N ALA A 130 13.59 8.95 -19.49
CA ALA A 130 13.40 10.16 -20.28
C ALA A 130 12.51 11.19 -19.57
N ALA A 131 12.91 12.45 -19.60
CA ALA A 131 12.11 13.56 -19.17
C ALA A 131 10.79 13.57 -19.97
N GLY A 132 9.65 13.62 -19.27
CA GLY A 132 8.32 13.71 -19.89
C GLY A 132 7.37 12.53 -19.65
N VAL A 133 7.83 11.43 -19.07
CA VAL A 133 6.94 10.37 -18.65
C VAL A 133 6.46 10.68 -17.23
N GLN A 134 5.18 10.98 -17.07
CA GLN A 134 4.55 10.88 -15.75
C GLN A 134 4.66 9.40 -15.34
N ALA A 135 5.62 9.11 -14.47
CA ALA A 135 5.87 7.74 -14.06
C ALA A 135 4.76 7.34 -13.07
N LYS A 136 3.73 6.70 -13.62
CA LYS A 136 2.74 5.96 -12.85
C LYS A 136 3.26 4.53 -12.75
N MET A 137 3.62 4.10 -11.56
CA MET A 137 4.02 2.73 -11.32
C MET A 137 2.81 1.96 -10.83
N SER A 138 2.37 0.98 -11.61
CA SER A 138 1.32 0.04 -11.20
C SER A 138 1.97 -1.27 -10.77
N LYS A 139 1.53 -1.83 -9.67
CA LYS A 139 1.93 -3.14 -9.18
C LYS A 139 0.67 -3.90 -8.80
N TRP A 140 0.57 -5.15 -9.26
CA TRP A 140 -0.42 -6.11 -8.80
C TRP A 140 0.19 -6.91 -7.64
N ILE A 141 -0.55 -7.05 -6.58
CA ILE A 141 -0.19 -7.84 -5.41
C ILE A 141 -1.41 -8.63 -4.97
#